data_c32d7b6a59d348efdc46c72c93339a7e
#
_entry.id   c32d7b6a59d348efdc46c72c93339a7e
#
_cell.length_a   1.000
_cell.length_b   1.000
_cell.length_c   1.000
_cell.angle_alpha   90.00
_cell.angle_beta   90.00
_cell.angle_gamma   90.00
#
_symmetry.space_group_name_H-M   'P 1'
#
loop_
_entity.id
_entity.type
_entity.pdbx_description
1 polymer ?
#
loop_
_entity_poly.entity_id
_entity_poly.type
_entity_poly.pdbx_seq_one_letter_code
_entity_poly.pdbx_strand_id
1 'polypeptide(L)'
;MRIVIMGTGIFSEPTFESLLLNKKDVVALFTQPDRAIGEEKASTRQVGKGMKNIALQHHIPVFQPFKINSDEGLAILRDLRPDLFVVAAYGQILSPEVLVVPTLGGINVHASLLPKYRGAAPVQWTIANCEKETGVSIIQMTPTLDGGNILATVVTPISPEETAGDLEARLSILGATIALEVIKKMEAGPIHGLPQDISLATKAPKLRKEHGNINWELNALQISAHIRAMQPWPTAFTLWQRAEQPPVRIMILKATPALEATTSLPPGTILEPSKDLNMMQVAAGNRTILNVLEVQPAGKRKMAAAEFLRGRHWFSGDSLTRA
;
A
#
# COMPACT_ATOMS: atom_id res chain seq x y z
N MET A 1 -22.01 -4.45 -21.97
CA MET A 1 -20.78 -3.63 -21.96
C MET A 1 -19.60 -4.56 -21.77
N ARG A 2 -18.70 -4.64 -22.75
CA ARG A 2 -17.51 -5.52 -22.77
C ARG A 2 -16.40 -4.88 -21.92
N ILE A 3 -15.99 -5.55 -20.86
CA ILE A 3 -15.02 -5.02 -19.89
C ILE A 3 -13.70 -5.77 -20.02
N VAL A 4 -12.60 -5.03 -20.16
CA VAL A 4 -11.25 -5.54 -19.89
C VAL A 4 -10.84 -5.08 -18.52
N ILE A 5 -10.52 -6.02 -17.63
CA ILE A 5 -9.95 -5.70 -16.33
C ILE A 5 -8.42 -5.76 -16.37
N MET A 6 -7.78 -4.75 -15.79
CA MET A 6 -6.34 -4.66 -15.67
C MET A 6 -5.95 -4.53 -14.21
N GLY A 7 -5.26 -5.55 -13.67
CA GLY A 7 -4.94 -5.54 -12.24
C GLY A 7 -3.90 -6.56 -11.85
N THR A 8 -3.23 -6.30 -10.71
CA THR A 8 -2.22 -7.19 -10.15
C THR A 8 -2.27 -7.14 -8.63
N GLY A 9 -2.17 -8.31 -7.99
CA GLY A 9 -2.17 -8.42 -6.53
C GLY A 9 -3.54 -8.29 -5.90
N ILE A 10 -3.53 -8.35 -4.58
CA ILE A 10 -4.73 -8.50 -3.73
C ILE A 10 -5.71 -7.32 -3.82
N PHE A 11 -5.22 -6.10 -4.06
CA PHE A 11 -6.08 -4.92 -4.15
C PHE A 11 -7.07 -4.99 -5.31
N SER A 12 -6.69 -5.64 -6.42
CA SER A 12 -7.54 -5.78 -7.61
C SER A 12 -8.53 -6.94 -7.53
N GLU A 13 -8.26 -7.96 -6.71
CA GLU A 13 -9.08 -9.18 -6.64
C GLU A 13 -10.56 -8.91 -6.32
N PRO A 14 -10.92 -8.11 -5.27
CA PRO A 14 -12.33 -7.86 -4.96
C PRO A 14 -13.07 -7.13 -6.09
N THR A 15 -12.41 -6.22 -6.81
CA THR A 15 -13.01 -5.55 -7.97
C THR A 15 -13.32 -6.57 -9.07
N PHE A 16 -12.40 -7.47 -9.38
CA PHE A 16 -12.61 -8.51 -10.38
C PHE A 16 -13.75 -9.46 -9.97
N GLU A 17 -13.70 -9.99 -8.75
CA GLU A 17 -14.76 -10.88 -8.23
C GLU A 17 -16.12 -10.20 -8.23
N SER A 18 -16.19 -8.91 -7.86
CA SER A 18 -17.42 -8.14 -7.88
C SER A 18 -18.02 -8.04 -9.29
N LEU A 19 -17.18 -7.84 -10.32
CA LEU A 19 -17.65 -7.84 -11.70
C LEU A 19 -18.24 -9.20 -12.11
N LEU A 20 -17.56 -10.29 -11.76
CA LEU A 20 -18.02 -11.66 -12.07
C LEU A 20 -19.31 -12.03 -11.36
N LEU A 21 -19.39 -11.75 -10.06
CA LEU A 21 -20.59 -12.02 -9.24
C LEU A 21 -21.82 -11.25 -9.76
N ASN A 22 -21.60 -10.04 -10.28
CA ASN A 22 -22.66 -9.22 -10.88
C ASN A 22 -22.85 -9.49 -12.38
N LYS A 23 -22.32 -10.62 -12.91
CA LYS A 23 -22.49 -11.08 -14.29
C LYS A 23 -22.11 -10.02 -15.33
N LYS A 24 -21.08 -9.23 -15.06
CA LYS A 24 -20.53 -8.29 -16.03
C LYS A 24 -19.77 -9.06 -17.11
N ASP A 25 -19.84 -8.58 -18.35
CA ASP A 25 -19.17 -9.19 -19.50
C ASP A 25 -17.66 -8.86 -19.47
N VAL A 26 -16.93 -9.57 -18.61
CA VAL A 26 -15.47 -9.45 -18.55
C VAL A 26 -14.84 -10.31 -19.61
N VAL A 27 -14.34 -9.69 -20.67
CA VAL A 27 -13.81 -10.37 -21.86
C VAL A 27 -12.34 -10.76 -21.73
N ALA A 28 -11.57 -10.12 -20.85
CA ALA A 28 -10.19 -10.47 -20.60
C ALA A 28 -9.66 -9.87 -19.28
N LEU A 29 -8.65 -10.54 -18.71
CA LEU A 29 -7.78 -10.01 -17.68
C LEU A 29 -6.41 -9.66 -18.27
N PHE A 30 -5.93 -8.45 -17.99
CA PHE A 30 -4.51 -8.07 -18.14
C PHE A 30 -3.86 -7.97 -16.78
N THR A 31 -2.76 -8.69 -16.57
CA THR A 31 -1.99 -8.68 -15.32
C THR A 31 -0.49 -8.69 -15.60
N GLN A 32 0.31 -8.40 -14.58
CA GLN A 32 1.77 -8.45 -14.72
C GLN A 32 2.24 -9.89 -15.03
N PRO A 33 3.33 -10.06 -15.78
CA PRO A 33 3.95 -11.37 -16.00
C PRO A 33 4.28 -12.06 -14.68
N ASP A 34 4.12 -13.39 -14.67
CA ASP A 34 4.56 -14.21 -13.55
C ASP A 34 6.07 -14.01 -13.35
N ARG A 35 6.50 -13.93 -12.12
CA ARG A 35 7.93 -13.82 -11.79
C ARG A 35 8.55 -15.20 -11.78
N ALA A 36 9.83 -15.29 -12.13
CA ALA A 36 10.60 -16.52 -11.99
C ALA A 36 10.61 -16.97 -10.51
N ILE A 37 10.59 -18.28 -10.29
CA ILE A 37 10.68 -18.88 -8.95
C ILE A 37 11.94 -18.36 -8.26
N GLY A 38 11.79 -17.75 -7.09
CA GLY A 38 12.89 -17.13 -6.32
C GLY A 38 13.04 -15.61 -6.48
N GLU A 39 12.35 -14.98 -7.44
CA GLU A 39 12.31 -13.52 -7.61
C GLU A 39 11.12 -12.86 -6.90
N GLU A 40 10.40 -13.59 -6.08
CA GLU A 40 9.27 -13.06 -5.31
C GLU A 40 9.76 -11.98 -4.33
N LYS A 41 9.37 -10.75 -4.59
CA LYS A 41 9.63 -9.66 -3.64
C LYS A 41 8.73 -9.83 -2.42
N ALA A 42 9.24 -9.50 -1.23
CA ALA A 42 8.50 -9.57 0.02
C ALA A 42 7.15 -8.80 -0.01
N SER A 43 7.01 -7.82 -0.91
CA SER A 43 5.76 -7.07 -1.17
C SER A 43 4.62 -7.92 -1.79
N THR A 44 4.92 -9.12 -2.31
CA THR A 44 3.93 -10.03 -2.92
C THR A 44 3.51 -11.16 -1.98
N ARG A 45 3.95 -11.16 -0.73
CA ARG A 45 3.63 -12.20 0.26
C ARG A 45 2.25 -12.12 0.88
N GLN A 46 1.43 -11.15 0.53
CA GLN A 46 0.01 -11.23 0.86
C GLN A 46 -0.63 -12.28 -0.03
N VAL A 47 -1.07 -13.37 0.59
CA VAL A 47 -1.66 -14.52 -0.09
C VAL A 47 -3.10 -14.19 -0.45
N GLY A 48 -3.30 -13.64 -1.65
CA GLY A 48 -4.61 -13.56 -2.29
C GLY A 48 -4.89 -14.84 -3.11
N LYS A 49 -6.07 -14.90 -3.73
CA LYS A 49 -6.42 -15.97 -4.67
C LYS A 49 -5.58 -15.90 -5.96
N GLY A 50 -5.07 -14.71 -6.29
CA GLY A 50 -4.35 -14.40 -7.52
C GLY A 50 -5.30 -14.11 -8.68
N MET A 51 -5.16 -12.94 -9.29
CA MET A 51 -6.00 -12.49 -10.43
C MET A 51 -6.06 -13.54 -11.55
N LYS A 52 -4.92 -14.14 -11.90
CA LYS A 52 -4.81 -15.18 -12.93
C LYS A 52 -5.63 -16.42 -12.58
N ASN A 53 -5.57 -16.89 -11.33
CA ASN A 53 -6.33 -18.06 -10.89
C ASN A 53 -7.84 -17.79 -10.94
N ILE A 54 -8.28 -16.62 -10.52
CA ILE A 54 -9.68 -16.20 -10.61
C ILE A 54 -10.13 -16.24 -12.08
N ALA A 55 -9.35 -15.66 -13.00
CA ALA A 55 -9.68 -15.63 -14.42
C ALA A 55 -9.78 -17.05 -15.01
N LEU A 56 -8.83 -17.94 -14.70
CA LEU A 56 -8.82 -19.32 -15.18
C LEU A 56 -10.04 -20.11 -14.67
N GLN A 57 -10.43 -19.94 -13.42
CA GLN A 57 -11.63 -20.57 -12.85
C GLN A 57 -12.93 -20.16 -13.56
N HIS A 58 -12.96 -18.94 -14.10
CA HIS A 58 -14.11 -18.40 -14.83
C HIS A 58 -13.96 -18.44 -16.35
N HIS A 59 -12.95 -19.17 -16.87
CA HIS A 59 -12.66 -19.29 -18.30
C HIS A 59 -12.44 -17.96 -19.02
N ILE A 60 -11.88 -16.96 -18.30
CA ILE A 60 -11.58 -15.63 -18.86
C ILE A 60 -10.15 -15.64 -19.42
N PRO A 61 -9.93 -15.20 -20.66
CA PRO A 61 -8.61 -15.06 -21.24
C PRO A 61 -7.68 -14.18 -20.40
N VAL A 62 -6.43 -14.63 -20.20
CA VAL A 62 -5.40 -13.92 -19.42
C VAL A 62 -4.27 -13.49 -20.31
N PHE A 63 -3.95 -12.22 -20.29
CA PHE A 63 -2.84 -11.61 -21.00
C PHE A 63 -1.83 -11.02 -20.01
N GLN A 64 -0.55 -11.33 -20.24
CA GLN A 64 0.55 -10.91 -19.36
C GLN A 64 1.67 -10.21 -20.19
N PRO A 65 1.37 -9.10 -20.88
CA PRO A 65 2.36 -8.43 -21.71
C PRO A 65 3.45 -7.78 -20.85
N PHE A 66 4.72 -7.90 -21.24
CA PHE A 66 5.81 -7.17 -20.62
C PHE A 66 5.64 -5.65 -20.76
N LYS A 67 5.10 -5.21 -21.89
CA LYS A 67 4.79 -3.80 -22.21
C LYS A 67 3.42 -3.73 -22.87
N ILE A 68 2.42 -3.24 -22.12
CA ILE A 68 1.06 -3.08 -22.65
C ILE A 68 0.99 -2.10 -23.82
N ASN A 69 1.88 -1.11 -23.85
CA ASN A 69 1.95 -0.08 -24.88
C ASN A 69 2.73 -0.54 -26.16
N SER A 70 3.10 -1.82 -26.26
CA SER A 70 3.70 -2.36 -27.50
C SER A 70 2.64 -2.56 -28.57
N ASP A 71 3.06 -2.67 -29.85
CA ASP A 71 2.16 -2.95 -30.96
C ASP A 71 1.37 -4.24 -30.74
N GLU A 72 2.01 -5.28 -30.18
CA GLU A 72 1.35 -6.54 -29.82
C GLU A 72 0.26 -6.31 -28.73
N GLY A 73 0.58 -5.59 -27.64
CA GLY A 73 -0.38 -5.29 -26.58
C GLY A 73 -1.58 -4.50 -27.12
N LEU A 74 -1.31 -3.52 -27.98
CA LEU A 74 -2.34 -2.70 -28.60
C LEU A 74 -3.20 -3.51 -29.58
N ALA A 75 -2.62 -4.40 -30.37
CA ALA A 75 -3.35 -5.28 -31.29
C ALA A 75 -4.31 -6.20 -30.51
N ILE A 76 -3.85 -6.84 -29.44
CA ILE A 76 -4.69 -7.69 -28.56
C ILE A 76 -5.87 -6.89 -28.01
N LEU A 77 -5.62 -5.68 -27.49
CA LEU A 77 -6.68 -4.83 -26.94
C LEU A 77 -7.72 -4.44 -27.99
N ARG A 78 -7.30 -4.12 -29.22
CA ARG A 78 -8.22 -3.78 -30.32
C ARG A 78 -9.07 -4.97 -30.76
N ASP A 79 -8.50 -6.17 -30.80
CA ASP A 79 -9.23 -7.40 -31.18
C ASP A 79 -10.30 -7.77 -30.15
N LEU A 80 -10.07 -7.47 -28.88
CA LEU A 80 -11.04 -7.68 -27.80
C LEU A 80 -12.24 -6.73 -27.88
N ARG A 81 -12.16 -5.61 -28.59
CA ARG A 81 -13.21 -4.57 -28.75
C ARG A 81 -13.86 -4.22 -27.42
N PRO A 82 -13.10 -3.76 -26.43
CA PRO A 82 -13.66 -3.41 -25.13
C PRO A 82 -14.49 -2.13 -25.19
N ASP A 83 -15.53 -2.07 -24.39
CA ASP A 83 -16.26 -0.82 -24.15
C ASP A 83 -15.60 -0.03 -23.00
N LEU A 84 -15.07 -0.73 -21.99
CA LEU A 84 -14.52 -0.10 -20.78
C LEU A 84 -13.27 -0.83 -20.30
N PHE A 85 -12.26 -0.07 -19.90
CA PHE A 85 -11.19 -0.55 -19.05
C PHE A 85 -11.53 -0.31 -17.57
N VAL A 86 -11.39 -1.35 -16.76
CA VAL A 86 -11.43 -1.25 -15.29
C VAL A 86 -10.03 -1.55 -14.76
N VAL A 87 -9.38 -0.57 -14.17
CA VAL A 87 -7.99 -0.66 -13.74
C VAL A 87 -7.91 -0.58 -12.22
N ALA A 88 -7.17 -1.49 -11.60
CA ALA A 88 -6.86 -1.48 -10.18
C ALA A 88 -5.45 -2.06 -9.96
N ALA A 89 -4.51 -1.27 -9.46
CA ALA A 89 -3.14 -1.69 -9.15
C ALA A 89 -2.45 -2.50 -10.27
N TYR A 90 -2.61 -2.08 -11.54
CA TYR A 90 -2.06 -2.82 -12.70
C TYR A 90 -0.53 -2.75 -12.79
N GLY A 91 0.06 -1.62 -12.43
CA GLY A 91 1.51 -1.45 -12.38
C GLY A 91 2.18 -1.07 -13.70
N GLN A 92 1.42 -0.84 -14.78
CA GLN A 92 1.91 -0.21 -16.02
C GLN A 92 1.10 1.05 -16.32
N ILE A 93 1.77 2.07 -16.86
CA ILE A 93 1.13 3.30 -17.34
C ILE A 93 0.59 3.01 -18.75
N LEU A 94 -0.68 3.37 -18.98
CA LEU A 94 -1.32 3.23 -20.27
C LEU A 94 -1.03 4.46 -21.14
N SER A 95 -0.56 4.24 -22.37
CA SER A 95 -0.32 5.33 -23.32
C SER A 95 -1.64 5.92 -23.85
N PRO A 96 -1.62 7.14 -24.43
CA PRO A 96 -2.80 7.72 -25.06
C PRO A 96 -3.45 6.78 -26.10
N GLU A 97 -2.63 6.05 -26.88
CA GLU A 97 -3.09 5.11 -27.91
C GLU A 97 -3.85 3.92 -27.31
N VAL A 98 -3.45 3.46 -26.10
CA VAL A 98 -4.16 2.41 -25.36
C VAL A 98 -5.44 2.96 -24.76
N LEU A 99 -5.39 4.16 -24.16
CA LEU A 99 -6.54 4.76 -23.48
C LEU A 99 -7.74 5.07 -24.39
N VAL A 100 -7.52 5.21 -25.70
CA VAL A 100 -8.59 5.46 -26.68
C VAL A 100 -9.17 4.19 -27.29
N VAL A 101 -8.65 2.99 -26.94
CA VAL A 101 -9.17 1.72 -27.47
C VAL A 101 -10.61 1.45 -27.02
N PRO A 102 -10.96 1.55 -25.72
CA PRO A 102 -12.33 1.31 -25.26
C PRO A 102 -13.25 2.49 -25.60
N THR A 103 -14.48 2.19 -26.03
CA THR A 103 -15.44 3.21 -26.48
C THR A 103 -15.89 4.16 -25.36
N LEU A 104 -15.87 3.72 -24.11
CA LEU A 104 -16.21 4.50 -22.92
C LEU A 104 -14.97 4.92 -22.11
N GLY A 105 -13.76 4.67 -22.66
CA GLY A 105 -12.52 4.96 -21.95
C GLY A 105 -12.22 3.99 -20.82
N GLY A 106 -11.54 4.46 -19.79
CA GLY A 106 -11.16 3.65 -18.64
C GLY A 106 -11.46 4.32 -17.31
N ILE A 107 -11.69 3.51 -16.30
CA ILE A 107 -11.76 3.94 -14.89
C ILE A 107 -10.64 3.29 -14.09
N ASN A 108 -10.12 4.03 -13.10
CA ASN A 108 -9.15 3.51 -12.16
C ASN A 108 -9.70 3.53 -10.73
N VAL A 109 -9.50 2.42 -10.02
CA VAL A 109 -9.80 2.28 -8.57
C VAL A 109 -8.55 2.73 -7.82
N HIS A 110 -8.56 3.93 -7.27
CA HIS A 110 -7.41 4.53 -6.60
C HIS A 110 -7.60 4.59 -5.09
N ALA A 111 -6.65 4.03 -4.33
CA ALA A 111 -6.74 3.84 -2.89
C ALA A 111 -6.37 5.10 -2.09
N SER A 112 -6.93 6.26 -2.45
CA SER A 112 -6.85 7.50 -1.66
C SER A 112 -8.01 8.44 -1.96
N LEU A 113 -8.13 9.49 -1.15
CA LEU A 113 -8.99 10.63 -1.41
C LEU A 113 -8.27 11.61 -2.34
N LEU A 114 -8.42 11.42 -3.65
CA LEU A 114 -7.85 12.33 -4.63
C LEU A 114 -8.42 13.75 -4.48
N PRO A 115 -7.60 14.78 -4.72
CA PRO A 115 -6.32 14.80 -5.40
C PRO A 115 -5.10 14.46 -4.55
N LYS A 116 -5.25 14.15 -3.25
CA LYS A 116 -4.14 13.74 -2.41
C LYS A 116 -3.64 12.33 -2.77
N TYR A 117 -2.33 12.12 -2.60
CA TYR A 117 -1.68 10.80 -2.73
C TYR A 117 -1.78 10.16 -4.12
N ARG A 118 -1.60 10.95 -5.20
CA ARG A 118 -1.41 10.42 -6.55
C ARG A 118 -0.16 9.57 -6.64
N GLY A 119 -0.22 8.38 -7.24
CA GLY A 119 0.94 7.53 -7.47
C GLY A 119 0.81 6.10 -6.96
N ALA A 120 1.94 5.43 -6.73
CA ALA A 120 2.01 3.98 -6.63
C ALA A 120 1.80 3.42 -5.21
N ALA A 121 1.82 4.25 -4.15
CA ALA A 121 1.75 3.76 -2.77
C ALA A 121 0.85 4.65 -1.88
N PRO A 122 -0.39 4.98 -2.31
CA PRO A 122 -1.26 5.92 -1.58
C PRO A 122 -1.57 5.46 -0.16
N VAL A 123 -1.86 4.18 0.05
CA VAL A 123 -2.20 3.60 1.36
C VAL A 123 -1.08 3.80 2.37
N GLN A 124 0.15 3.47 1.97
CA GLN A 124 1.31 3.58 2.84
C GLN A 124 1.62 5.03 3.22
N TRP A 125 1.59 5.94 2.25
CA TRP A 125 1.88 7.35 2.51
C TRP A 125 0.78 8.05 3.31
N THR A 126 -0.47 7.64 3.18
CA THR A 126 -1.58 8.16 3.99
C THR A 126 -1.36 7.84 5.48
N ILE A 127 -1.02 6.58 5.81
CA ILE A 127 -0.70 6.20 7.19
C ILE A 127 0.58 6.88 7.68
N ALA A 128 1.65 6.89 6.88
CA ALA A 128 2.92 7.51 7.26
C ALA A 128 2.79 9.00 7.60
N ASN A 129 1.86 9.69 6.94
CA ASN A 129 1.55 11.10 7.18
C ASN A 129 0.56 11.32 8.33
N CYS A 130 0.23 10.28 9.10
CA CYS A 130 -0.68 10.36 10.25
C CYS A 130 -2.08 10.89 9.89
N GLU A 131 -2.57 10.66 8.68
CA GLU A 131 -3.95 11.01 8.32
C GLU A 131 -4.92 10.21 9.19
N LYS A 132 -6.03 10.84 9.56
CA LYS A 132 -7.08 10.22 10.38
C LYS A 132 -8.12 9.47 9.55
N GLU A 133 -8.23 9.85 8.28
CA GLU A 133 -9.15 9.26 7.33
C GLU A 133 -8.49 9.08 5.96
N THR A 134 -9.04 8.20 5.17
CA THR A 134 -8.68 7.95 3.78
C THR A 134 -9.90 7.48 3.01
N GLY A 135 -9.71 6.89 1.87
CA GLY A 135 -10.82 6.34 1.08
C GLY A 135 -10.37 5.77 -0.24
N VAL A 136 -11.35 5.59 -1.12
CA VAL A 136 -11.12 5.18 -2.50
C VAL A 136 -11.79 6.18 -3.42
N SER A 137 -11.09 6.59 -4.47
CA SER A 137 -11.62 7.41 -5.55
C SER A 137 -11.68 6.58 -6.85
N ILE A 138 -12.85 6.57 -7.50
CA ILE A 138 -12.97 6.08 -8.87
C ILE A 138 -12.78 7.28 -9.79
N ILE A 139 -11.80 7.21 -10.68
CA ILE A 139 -11.47 8.28 -11.61
C ILE A 139 -11.51 7.83 -13.06
N GLN A 140 -11.78 8.77 -13.95
CA GLN A 140 -11.53 8.58 -15.37
C GLN A 140 -10.03 8.47 -15.62
N MET A 141 -9.62 7.53 -16.44
CA MET A 141 -8.22 7.44 -16.85
C MET A 141 -7.88 8.48 -17.91
N THR A 142 -6.76 9.13 -17.71
CA THR A 142 -6.19 10.13 -18.61
C THR A 142 -4.68 9.89 -18.75
N PRO A 143 -3.99 10.51 -19.71
CA PRO A 143 -2.53 10.44 -19.77
C PRO A 143 -1.81 10.99 -18.53
N THR A 144 -2.48 11.88 -17.76
CA THR A 144 -1.94 12.40 -16.48
C THR A 144 -2.18 11.36 -15.38
N LEU A 145 -1.11 10.89 -14.75
CA LEU A 145 -1.17 9.89 -13.69
C LEU A 145 -2.12 10.35 -12.56
N ASP A 146 -3.15 9.54 -12.31
CA ASP A 146 -4.21 9.77 -11.30
C ASP A 146 -4.85 11.16 -11.34
N GLY A 147 -4.79 11.84 -12.51
CA GLY A 147 -5.25 13.22 -12.69
C GLY A 147 -6.60 13.38 -13.34
N GLY A 148 -7.29 12.30 -13.70
CA GLY A 148 -8.61 12.36 -14.32
C GLY A 148 -9.73 12.79 -13.38
N ASN A 149 -10.90 13.09 -13.95
CA ASN A 149 -12.05 13.51 -13.16
C ASN A 149 -12.52 12.41 -12.19
N ILE A 150 -12.93 12.82 -10.99
CA ILE A 150 -13.44 11.91 -9.96
C ILE A 150 -14.90 11.58 -10.27
N LEU A 151 -15.21 10.31 -10.45
CA LEU A 151 -16.54 9.79 -10.73
C LEU A 151 -17.30 9.42 -9.45
N ALA A 152 -16.58 8.93 -8.45
CA ALA A 152 -17.12 8.59 -7.13
C ALA A 152 -16.00 8.55 -6.09
N THR A 153 -16.37 8.77 -4.84
CA THR A 153 -15.46 8.67 -3.69
C THR A 153 -16.17 8.06 -2.50
N VAL A 154 -15.47 7.22 -1.74
CA VAL A 154 -15.90 6.74 -0.43
C VAL A 154 -14.83 7.06 0.60
N VAL A 155 -15.24 7.65 1.72
CA VAL A 155 -14.37 8.03 2.85
C VAL A 155 -14.48 6.98 3.95
N THR A 156 -13.38 6.72 4.63
CA THR A 156 -13.33 5.81 5.79
C THR A 156 -12.26 6.25 6.79
N PRO A 157 -12.48 6.11 8.10
CA PRO A 157 -11.45 6.40 9.09
C PRO A 157 -10.31 5.36 9.02
N ILE A 158 -9.12 5.76 9.50
CA ILE A 158 -7.97 4.88 9.69
C ILE A 158 -7.89 4.51 11.17
N SER A 159 -7.90 3.19 11.47
CA SER A 159 -7.75 2.73 12.84
C SER A 159 -6.33 3.02 13.38
N PRO A 160 -6.19 3.40 14.67
CA PRO A 160 -4.88 3.68 15.27
C PRO A 160 -3.87 2.52 15.20
N GLU A 161 -4.32 1.29 15.10
CA GLU A 161 -3.46 0.09 15.03
C GLU A 161 -3.35 -0.51 13.62
N GLU A 162 -4.13 -0.03 12.66
CA GLU A 162 -4.23 -0.58 11.31
C GLU A 162 -2.91 -0.41 10.56
N THR A 163 -2.39 -1.51 10.00
CA THR A 163 -1.22 -1.48 9.12
C THR A 163 -1.63 -1.12 7.68
N ALA A 164 -0.65 -0.80 6.84
CA ALA A 164 -0.94 -0.55 5.43
C ALA A 164 -1.53 -1.78 4.73
N GLY A 165 -1.13 -2.99 5.13
CA GLY A 165 -1.71 -4.22 4.58
C GLY A 165 -3.18 -4.41 4.97
N ASP A 166 -3.53 -4.13 6.24
CA ASP A 166 -4.92 -4.22 6.72
C ASP A 166 -5.80 -3.19 6.02
N LEU A 167 -5.31 -1.94 5.93
CA LEU A 167 -6.01 -0.85 5.27
C LEU A 167 -6.20 -1.13 3.77
N GLU A 168 -5.18 -1.64 3.08
CA GLU A 168 -5.25 -2.01 1.66
C GLU A 168 -6.33 -3.06 1.41
N ALA A 169 -6.40 -4.10 2.24
CA ALA A 169 -7.43 -5.13 2.16
C ALA A 169 -8.85 -4.55 2.34
N ARG A 170 -9.02 -3.65 3.29
CA ARG A 170 -10.31 -2.99 3.54
C ARG A 170 -10.71 -2.03 2.42
N LEU A 171 -9.77 -1.23 1.91
CA LEU A 171 -9.99 -0.31 0.80
C LEU A 171 -10.28 -1.05 -0.51
N SER A 172 -9.73 -2.23 -0.73
CA SER A 172 -10.00 -3.03 -1.92
C SER A 172 -11.47 -3.45 -2.02
N ILE A 173 -12.10 -3.79 -0.89
CA ILE A 173 -13.53 -4.15 -0.82
C ILE A 173 -14.41 -2.92 -1.05
N LEU A 174 -14.09 -1.79 -0.41
CA LEU A 174 -14.79 -0.52 -0.62
C LEU A 174 -14.68 -0.06 -2.08
N GLY A 175 -13.48 -0.18 -2.66
CA GLY A 175 -13.21 0.15 -4.06
C GLY A 175 -14.01 -0.70 -5.03
N ALA A 176 -14.12 -2.00 -4.78
CA ALA A 176 -14.92 -2.90 -5.59
C ALA A 176 -16.40 -2.50 -5.60
N THR A 177 -16.94 -2.13 -4.43
CA THR A 177 -18.33 -1.71 -4.29
C THR A 177 -18.64 -0.45 -5.09
N ILE A 178 -17.84 0.62 -4.88
CA ILE A 178 -18.13 1.88 -5.59
C ILE A 178 -17.76 1.82 -7.08
N ALA A 179 -16.78 0.99 -7.49
CA ALA A 179 -16.49 0.77 -8.90
C ALA A 179 -17.69 0.14 -9.62
N LEU A 180 -18.33 -0.87 -9.00
CA LEU A 180 -19.52 -1.49 -9.55
C LEU A 180 -20.68 -0.49 -9.70
N GLU A 181 -20.88 0.41 -8.71
CA GLU A 181 -21.89 1.46 -8.79
C GLU A 181 -21.63 2.42 -9.94
N VAL A 182 -20.36 2.84 -10.14
CA VAL A 182 -19.96 3.69 -11.25
C VAL A 182 -20.22 2.98 -12.59
N ILE A 183 -19.86 1.70 -12.71
CA ILE A 183 -20.09 0.90 -13.91
C ILE A 183 -21.60 0.79 -14.24
N LYS A 184 -22.44 0.54 -13.23
CA LYS A 184 -23.91 0.52 -13.43
C LYS A 184 -24.45 1.85 -13.91
N LYS A 185 -23.93 2.98 -13.43
CA LYS A 185 -24.30 4.32 -13.92
C LYS A 185 -23.84 4.53 -15.36
N MET A 186 -22.63 4.08 -15.72
CA MET A 186 -22.11 4.15 -17.10
C MET A 186 -22.95 3.31 -18.08
N GLU A 187 -23.49 2.17 -17.64
CA GLU A 187 -24.40 1.35 -18.45
C GLU A 187 -25.76 2.04 -18.69
N ALA A 188 -26.20 2.87 -17.74
CA ALA A 188 -27.44 3.62 -17.88
C ALA A 188 -27.32 4.88 -18.74
N GLY A 189 -26.10 5.39 -18.94
CA GLY A 189 -25.82 6.56 -19.77
C GLY A 189 -24.50 7.27 -19.42
N PRO A 190 -24.21 8.37 -20.10
CA PRO A 190 -23.03 9.15 -19.84
C PRO A 190 -22.95 9.66 -18.41
N ILE A 191 -21.78 9.56 -17.79
CA ILE A 191 -21.53 10.13 -16.46
C ILE A 191 -20.47 11.24 -16.55
N HIS A 192 -20.63 12.27 -15.73
CA HIS A 192 -19.70 13.38 -15.65
C HIS A 192 -18.96 13.33 -14.31
N GLY A 193 -17.63 13.35 -14.38
CA GLY A 193 -16.80 13.41 -13.19
C GLY A 193 -16.48 14.85 -12.78
N LEU A 194 -16.12 15.02 -11.51
CA LEU A 194 -15.67 16.31 -10.95
C LEU A 194 -14.17 16.49 -11.23
N PRO A 195 -13.74 17.63 -11.79
CA PRO A 195 -12.33 17.95 -11.93
C PRO A 195 -11.62 17.97 -10.57
N GLN A 196 -10.37 17.52 -10.55
CA GLN A 196 -9.55 17.58 -9.36
C GLN A 196 -8.93 18.98 -9.17
N ASP A 197 -8.94 19.50 -7.95
CA ASP A 197 -8.18 20.71 -7.59
C ASP A 197 -6.68 20.38 -7.53
N ILE A 198 -5.94 20.80 -8.54
CA ILE A 198 -4.50 20.52 -8.67
C ILE A 198 -3.69 21.15 -7.53
N SER A 199 -4.17 22.25 -6.92
CA SER A 199 -3.47 22.91 -5.82
C SER A 199 -3.38 22.05 -4.56
N LEU A 200 -4.30 21.09 -4.40
CA LEU A 200 -4.36 20.14 -3.29
C LEU A 200 -3.66 18.79 -3.60
N ALA A 201 -3.12 18.64 -4.81
CA ALA A 201 -2.54 17.37 -5.23
C ALA A 201 -1.22 17.08 -4.49
N THR A 202 -1.12 15.89 -3.91
CA THR A 202 0.12 15.38 -3.32
C THR A 202 0.55 14.08 -3.98
N LYS A 203 1.84 13.74 -3.85
CA LYS A 203 2.44 12.55 -4.46
C LYS A 203 2.58 11.42 -3.45
N ALA A 204 2.33 10.18 -3.90
CA ALA A 204 2.57 8.94 -3.19
C ALA A 204 3.54 8.05 -4.00
N PRO A 205 4.85 8.34 -3.97
CA PRO A 205 5.82 7.62 -4.77
C PRO A 205 5.92 6.15 -4.36
N LYS A 206 6.35 5.32 -5.31
CA LYS A 206 6.60 3.89 -5.05
C LYS A 206 7.56 3.70 -3.89
N LEU A 207 7.20 2.80 -2.97
CA LEU A 207 8.07 2.45 -1.85
C LEU A 207 9.38 1.79 -2.33
N ARG A 208 10.42 2.01 -1.55
CA ARG A 208 11.76 1.40 -1.68
C ARG A 208 12.17 0.86 -0.32
N LYS A 209 13.21 0.02 -0.29
CA LYS A 209 13.71 -0.57 0.96
C LYS A 209 14.14 0.50 1.98
N GLU A 210 14.72 1.59 1.48
CA GLU A 210 15.24 2.70 2.29
C GLU A 210 14.14 3.44 3.04
N HIS A 211 12.92 3.44 2.52
CA HIS A 211 11.77 4.04 3.20
C HIS A 211 11.41 3.34 4.51
N GLY A 212 11.83 2.09 4.71
CA GLY A 212 11.68 1.40 5.99
C GLY A 212 12.62 1.87 7.10
N ASN A 213 13.62 2.72 6.78
CA ASN A 213 14.58 3.19 7.77
C ASN A 213 13.95 4.20 8.74
N ILE A 214 13.93 3.86 10.04
CA ILE A 214 13.30 4.69 11.06
C ILE A 214 14.13 5.96 11.29
N ASN A 215 13.46 7.11 11.26
CA ASN A 215 14.02 8.38 11.68
C ASN A 215 13.60 8.69 13.12
N TRP A 216 14.49 8.52 14.08
CA TRP A 216 14.22 8.72 15.51
C TRP A 216 14.02 10.18 15.91
N GLU A 217 14.41 11.16 15.06
CA GLU A 217 14.13 12.59 15.27
C GLU A 217 12.64 12.95 15.14
N LEU A 218 11.83 12.08 14.55
CA LEU A 218 10.38 12.20 14.53
C LEU A 218 9.80 11.88 15.91
N ASN A 219 8.61 12.43 16.21
CA ASN A 219 7.93 12.09 17.46
C ASN A 219 7.38 10.64 17.44
N ALA A 220 7.05 10.10 18.60
CA ALA A 220 6.61 8.72 18.75
C ALA A 220 5.34 8.38 17.95
N LEU A 221 4.41 9.34 17.76
CA LEU A 221 3.21 9.15 16.93
C LEU A 221 3.59 8.95 15.46
N GLN A 222 4.49 9.80 14.95
CA GLN A 222 4.96 9.71 13.55
C GLN A 222 5.76 8.42 13.32
N ILE A 223 6.60 8.00 14.28
CA ILE A 223 7.36 6.75 14.17
C ILE A 223 6.41 5.55 14.22
N SER A 224 5.42 5.54 15.11
CA SER A 224 4.40 4.49 15.16
C SER A 224 3.61 4.39 13.86
N ALA A 225 3.21 5.52 13.29
CA ALA A 225 2.55 5.58 11.98
C ALA A 225 3.47 5.06 10.87
N HIS A 226 4.75 5.46 10.86
CA HIS A 226 5.73 4.96 9.92
C HIS A 226 5.89 3.42 10.01
N ILE A 227 5.97 2.85 11.21
CA ILE A 227 6.07 1.40 11.41
C ILE A 227 4.86 0.68 10.81
N ARG A 228 3.65 1.16 11.02
CA ARG A 228 2.42 0.60 10.45
C ARG A 228 2.35 0.77 8.94
N ALA A 229 2.76 1.92 8.43
CA ALA A 229 2.78 2.23 7.00
C ALA A 229 3.73 1.32 6.21
N MET A 230 4.85 0.91 6.82
CA MET A 230 5.86 0.07 6.16
C MET A 230 5.54 -1.43 6.21
N GLN A 231 4.38 -1.84 6.69
CA GLN A 231 3.97 -3.24 6.73
C GLN A 231 2.96 -3.58 5.65
N PRO A 232 3.09 -4.75 5.02
CA PRO A 232 4.08 -5.81 5.27
C PRO A 232 5.46 -5.55 4.62
N TRP A 233 5.59 -4.56 3.77
CA TRP A 233 6.82 -4.22 3.06
C TRP A 233 6.98 -2.70 2.94
N PRO A 234 8.21 -2.17 3.07
CA PRO A 234 9.52 -2.82 3.24
C PRO A 234 9.82 -3.30 4.65
N THR A 235 8.95 -3.12 5.61
CA THR A 235 9.10 -3.28 7.06
C THR A 235 10.02 -2.20 7.65
N ALA A 236 9.57 -1.56 8.72
CA ALA A 236 10.36 -0.54 9.40
C ALA A 236 11.56 -1.16 10.12
N PHE A 237 12.74 -0.53 10.02
CA PHE A 237 13.97 -1.05 10.60
C PHE A 237 14.87 0.06 11.13
N THR A 238 15.79 -0.34 12.00
CA THR A 238 16.80 0.50 12.63
C THR A 238 18.10 -0.29 12.84
N LEU A 239 19.19 0.37 13.16
CA LEU A 239 20.43 -0.26 13.63
C LEU A 239 20.55 -0.11 15.15
N TRP A 240 20.77 -1.21 15.83
CA TRP A 240 21.14 -1.20 17.24
C TRP A 240 22.64 -1.01 17.35
N GLN A 241 23.04 0.15 17.83
CA GLN A 241 24.43 0.49 18.14
C GLN A 241 24.76 0.02 19.55
N ARG A 242 25.84 -0.73 19.67
CA ARG A 242 26.37 -1.25 20.92
C ARG A 242 27.83 -0.84 21.05
N ALA A 243 28.25 -0.57 22.28
CA ALA A 243 29.67 -0.33 22.54
C ALA A 243 30.52 -1.52 22.03
N GLU A 244 31.59 -1.24 21.30
CA GLU A 244 32.61 -2.21 20.84
C GLU A 244 32.12 -3.40 19.98
N GLN A 245 30.88 -3.34 19.47
CA GLN A 245 30.32 -4.40 18.61
C GLN A 245 29.74 -3.82 17.30
N PRO A 246 29.73 -4.61 16.21
CA PRO A 246 29.12 -4.15 14.98
C PRO A 246 27.63 -3.93 15.19
N PRO A 247 27.03 -2.94 14.51
CA PRO A 247 25.61 -2.65 14.59
C PRO A 247 24.76 -3.82 14.11
N VAL A 248 23.64 -4.05 14.77
CA VAL A 248 22.67 -5.11 14.42
C VAL A 248 21.42 -4.49 13.84
N ARG A 249 21.03 -4.90 12.65
CA ARG A 249 19.76 -4.49 12.06
C ARG A 249 18.60 -5.18 12.77
N ILE A 250 17.62 -4.37 13.19
CA ILE A 250 16.40 -4.82 13.87
C ILE A 250 15.21 -4.26 13.08
N MET A 251 14.29 -5.13 12.70
CA MET A 251 12.98 -4.72 12.23
C MET A 251 12.06 -4.49 13.41
N ILE A 252 11.33 -3.38 13.42
CA ILE A 252 10.30 -3.08 14.41
C ILE A 252 8.95 -3.36 13.77
N LEU A 253 8.21 -4.32 14.34
CA LEU A 253 6.97 -4.81 13.76
C LEU A 253 5.74 -4.19 14.43
N LYS A 254 5.81 -3.91 15.73
CA LYS A 254 4.72 -3.28 16.45
C LYS A 254 5.26 -2.29 17.48
N ALA A 255 4.71 -1.08 17.48
CA ALA A 255 5.04 -0.05 18.45
C ALA A 255 3.87 0.92 18.63
N THR A 256 3.76 1.51 19.83
CA THR A 256 2.75 2.51 20.17
C THR A 256 3.41 3.72 20.85
N PRO A 257 2.90 4.95 20.68
CA PRO A 257 3.38 6.08 21.46
C PRO A 257 3.01 5.92 22.93
N ALA A 258 3.90 6.32 23.85
CA ALA A 258 3.59 6.47 25.28
C ALA A 258 2.96 7.86 25.46
N LEU A 259 1.63 7.93 25.67
CA LEU A 259 0.86 9.16 25.53
C LEU A 259 1.21 10.25 26.56
N GLU A 260 1.60 9.90 27.78
CA GLU A 260 1.82 10.88 28.87
C GLU A 260 3.27 10.92 29.36
N ALA A 261 4.13 10.05 28.81
CA ALA A 261 5.52 9.95 29.24
C ALA A 261 6.43 10.81 28.36
N THR A 262 7.35 11.52 28.98
CA THR A 262 8.37 12.33 28.31
C THR A 262 9.77 11.96 28.78
N THR A 263 10.78 12.26 27.96
CA THR A 263 12.18 12.03 28.31
C THR A 263 13.05 13.19 27.80
N SER A 264 14.15 13.44 28.46
CA SER A 264 15.19 14.34 27.99
C SER A 264 16.35 13.62 27.29
N LEU A 265 16.30 12.29 27.21
CA LEU A 265 17.32 11.50 26.52
C LEU A 265 17.33 11.79 25.02
N PRO A 266 18.47 11.69 24.36
CA PRO A 266 18.57 11.84 22.92
C PRO A 266 17.67 10.84 22.15
N PRO A 267 17.11 11.22 20.99
CA PRO A 267 16.33 10.30 20.17
C PRO A 267 17.10 9.03 19.82
N GLY A 268 16.41 7.87 19.87
CA GLY A 268 17.01 6.55 19.67
C GLY A 268 17.57 5.90 20.92
N THR A 269 17.72 6.62 22.02
CA THR A 269 18.19 6.03 23.28
C THR A 269 17.19 5.04 23.85
N ILE A 270 17.63 3.82 24.15
CA ILE A 270 16.81 2.82 24.86
C ILE A 270 16.75 3.20 26.34
N LEU A 271 15.56 3.37 26.86
CA LEU A 271 15.33 3.66 28.28
C LEU A 271 15.59 2.41 29.13
N GLU A 272 15.95 2.63 30.39
CA GLU A 272 16.11 1.52 31.34
C GLU A 272 14.82 0.67 31.42
N PRO A 273 14.92 -0.66 31.24
CA PRO A 273 13.76 -1.53 31.30
C PRO A 273 13.11 -1.49 32.67
N SER A 274 11.88 -1.06 32.76
CA SER A 274 11.08 -1.28 33.96
C SER A 274 10.77 -2.77 34.12
N LYS A 275 10.92 -3.32 35.34
CA LYS A 275 10.63 -4.73 35.63
C LYS A 275 9.19 -5.12 35.30
N ASP A 276 8.27 -4.14 35.31
CA ASP A 276 6.84 -4.34 35.14
C ASP A 276 6.39 -4.16 33.69
N LEU A 277 7.26 -3.67 32.79
CA LEU A 277 6.91 -3.40 31.41
C LEU A 277 7.39 -4.53 30.48
N ASN A 278 6.44 -5.13 29.78
CA ASN A 278 6.71 -6.18 28.78
C ASN A 278 7.06 -5.61 27.39
N MET A 279 7.76 -4.46 27.36
CA MET A 279 8.09 -3.69 26.17
C MET A 279 9.48 -3.05 26.28
N MET A 280 10.01 -2.59 25.17
CA MET A 280 11.21 -1.77 25.07
C MET A 280 10.80 -0.32 24.87
N GLN A 281 11.17 0.58 25.75
CA GLN A 281 10.92 2.01 25.58
C GLN A 281 12.12 2.68 24.93
N VAL A 282 11.84 3.55 23.94
CA VAL A 282 12.87 4.26 23.17
C VAL A 282 12.52 5.74 23.11
N ALA A 283 13.49 6.60 23.40
CA ALA A 283 13.36 8.05 23.24
C ALA A 283 13.16 8.38 21.77
N ALA A 284 12.24 9.27 21.48
CA ALA A 284 11.93 9.78 20.15
C ALA A 284 11.96 11.30 20.14
N GLY A 285 11.93 11.90 18.96
CA GLY A 285 11.92 13.35 18.81
C GLY A 285 10.82 14.04 19.60
N ASN A 286 10.97 15.35 19.82
CA ASN A 286 10.05 16.17 20.60
C ASN A 286 9.84 15.65 22.04
N ARG A 287 10.87 15.03 22.64
CA ARG A 287 10.86 14.48 24.00
C ARG A 287 9.79 13.39 24.24
N THR A 288 9.32 12.75 23.18
CA THR A 288 8.32 11.67 23.27
C THR A 288 8.99 10.32 23.47
N ILE A 289 8.21 9.30 23.87
CA ILE A 289 8.67 7.92 24.09
C ILE A 289 7.85 6.99 23.21
N LEU A 290 8.55 6.10 22.49
CA LEU A 290 7.95 5.00 21.75
C LEU A 290 8.02 3.70 22.54
N ASN A 291 6.89 3.04 22.73
CA ASN A 291 6.79 1.68 23.28
C ASN A 291 6.93 0.69 22.14
N VAL A 292 8.05 0.03 22.01
CA VAL A 292 8.29 -1.04 21.06
C VAL A 292 7.83 -2.36 21.64
N LEU A 293 6.91 -3.04 20.97
CA LEU A 293 6.24 -4.24 21.47
C LEU A 293 6.79 -5.52 20.80
N GLU A 294 7.01 -5.48 19.48
CA GLU A 294 7.44 -6.63 18.70
C GLU A 294 8.59 -6.25 17.75
N VAL A 295 9.63 -7.08 17.76
CA VAL A 295 10.82 -6.88 16.93
C VAL A 295 11.22 -8.16 16.21
N GLN A 296 12.00 -8.01 15.14
CA GLN A 296 12.64 -9.12 14.45
C GLN A 296 14.11 -8.77 14.14
N PRO A 297 15.08 -9.27 14.89
CA PRO A 297 16.49 -9.13 14.55
C PRO A 297 16.83 -9.84 13.24
N ALA A 298 17.82 -9.34 12.52
CA ALA A 298 18.26 -9.94 11.25
C ALA A 298 18.58 -11.43 11.42
N GLY A 299 18.00 -12.26 10.55
CA GLY A 299 18.19 -13.72 10.58
C GLY A 299 17.53 -14.46 11.73
N LYS A 300 16.66 -13.80 12.52
CA LYS A 300 15.94 -14.41 13.66
C LYS A 300 14.43 -14.35 13.44
N ARG A 301 13.68 -15.14 14.23
CA ARG A 301 12.21 -15.05 14.29
C ARG A 301 11.77 -13.74 14.95
N LYS A 302 10.52 -13.36 14.70
CA LYS A 302 9.87 -12.30 15.45
C LYS A 302 9.70 -12.68 16.91
N MET A 303 9.80 -11.71 17.80
CA MET A 303 9.71 -11.90 19.25
C MET A 303 9.23 -10.62 19.94
N ALA A 304 8.78 -10.74 21.19
CA ALA A 304 8.50 -9.58 22.03
C ALA A 304 9.77 -8.75 22.26
N ALA A 305 9.65 -7.42 22.26
CA ALA A 305 10.80 -6.55 22.47
C ALA A 305 11.44 -6.76 23.85
N ALA A 306 10.65 -7.06 24.89
CA ALA A 306 11.16 -7.42 26.20
C ALA A 306 11.95 -8.75 26.21
N GLU A 307 11.53 -9.76 25.43
CA GLU A 307 12.30 -11.00 25.24
C GLU A 307 13.66 -10.72 24.61
N PHE A 308 13.65 -9.86 23.59
CA PHE A 308 14.87 -9.43 22.91
C PHE A 308 15.87 -8.78 23.87
N LEU A 309 15.43 -7.89 24.77
CA LEU A 309 16.29 -7.23 25.76
C LEU A 309 16.83 -8.23 26.80
N ARG A 310 15.99 -9.13 27.31
CA ARG A 310 16.42 -10.15 28.30
C ARG A 310 17.45 -11.14 27.73
N GLY A 311 17.33 -11.47 26.47
CA GLY A 311 18.24 -12.41 25.81
C GLY A 311 19.58 -11.82 25.37
N ARG A 312 19.82 -10.53 25.64
CA ARG A 312 21.05 -9.82 25.25
C ARG A 312 21.49 -8.88 26.38
N HIS A 313 22.80 -8.82 26.60
CA HIS A 313 23.35 -7.82 27.50
C HIS A 313 23.12 -6.44 26.88
N TRP A 314 22.11 -5.74 27.42
CA TRP A 314 21.84 -4.35 27.13
C TRP A 314 22.66 -3.49 28.11
N PHE A 315 23.28 -2.43 27.62
CA PHE A 315 24.04 -1.50 28.45
C PHE A 315 23.38 -0.11 28.38
N SER A 316 23.47 0.62 29.49
CA SER A 316 23.11 2.05 29.49
C SER A 316 24.00 2.77 28.48
N GLY A 317 23.37 3.40 27.47
CA GLY A 317 24.06 4.02 26.34
C GLY A 317 23.89 3.31 25.01
N ASP A 318 23.34 2.09 24.98
CA ASP A 318 22.90 1.46 23.75
C ASP A 318 21.82 2.32 23.07
N SER A 319 21.91 2.47 21.76
CA SER A 319 20.98 3.31 21.00
C SER A 319 20.55 2.66 19.71
N LEU A 320 19.38 3.06 19.26
CA LEU A 320 18.85 2.75 17.94
C LEU A 320 19.13 3.93 17.00
N THR A 321 19.77 3.66 15.89
CA THR A 321 20.19 4.71 14.95
C THR A 321 19.61 4.46 13.57
N ARG A 322 19.59 5.50 12.76
CA ARG A 322 19.28 5.39 11.34
C ARG A 322 20.37 4.54 10.65
N ALA A 323 19.96 3.65 9.71
CA ALA A 323 20.85 2.80 8.93
C ALA A 323 21.45 3.56 7.74
#